data_6bd7982e5afcc5daaffdf9b126b1c863
#
_entry.id   6bd7982e5afcc5daaffdf9b126b1c863
#
_cell.length_a   1.000
_cell.length_b   1.000
_cell.length_c   1.000
_cell.angle_alpha   90.00
_cell.angle_beta   90.00
_cell.angle_gamma   90.00
#
_symmetry.space_group_name_H-M   'P 1'
#
loop_
_entity.id
_entity.type
_entity.pdbx_description
1 polymer ?
#
loop_
_entity_poly.entity_id
_entity_poly.type
_entity_poly.pdbx_seq_one_letter_code
_entity_poly.pdbx_strand_id
1 'polypeptide(L)'
;LLFNCRVIPNRGSWLDLEYDVKDFLYFKIDRKKKIFVSTLLLALGFTKPEIADEFYSNEQYNFDTKTEKWKTKFNPENYKAKNFSEEVIDAKTGEVVIKLGDKINFLNAKKLANDGLKDILVTRESLFGKFLHRDVKVSDDEEEGTFKIGTELNDTIIQQIIDANILSL
;
A
#
# COMPACT_ATOMS: atom_id res chain seq x y z
N LEU A 1 2.46 23.48 1.89
CA LEU A 1 3.66 23.63 2.74
C LEU A 1 4.68 22.61 2.27
N LEU A 2 5.87 23.06 1.86
CA LEU A 2 6.94 22.17 1.46
C LEU A 2 7.83 21.91 2.68
N PHE A 3 8.03 20.61 2.98
CA PHE A 3 8.92 20.22 4.07
C PHE A 3 10.33 20.03 3.53
N ASN A 4 11.30 20.56 4.24
CA ASN A 4 12.71 20.33 3.99
C ASN A 4 13.49 20.15 5.29
N CYS A 5 14.58 19.44 5.22
CA CYS A 5 15.55 19.39 6.30
C CYS A 5 16.98 19.32 5.75
N ARG A 6 17.93 19.70 6.56
CA ARG A 6 19.35 19.67 6.23
C ARG A 6 20.12 18.94 7.32
N VAL A 7 20.91 17.97 6.89
CA VAL A 7 21.88 17.28 7.73
C VAL A 7 23.24 17.90 7.49
N ILE A 8 23.82 18.48 8.56
CA ILE A 8 25.13 19.11 8.53
C ILE A 8 26.08 18.25 9.38
N PRO A 9 26.99 17.50 8.75
CA PRO A 9 27.95 16.69 9.48
C PRO A 9 29.07 17.59 10.06
N ASN A 10 29.76 17.09 11.08
CA ASN A 10 30.96 17.76 11.59
C ASN A 10 32.06 17.90 10.53
N ARG A 11 32.12 16.94 9.61
CA ARG A 11 33.07 16.93 8.48
C ARG A 11 32.43 16.25 7.28
N GLY A 12 32.50 16.86 6.11
CA GLY A 12 31.93 16.32 4.85
C GLY A 12 30.87 17.24 4.26
N SER A 13 30.20 16.75 3.24
CA SER A 13 29.20 17.48 2.46
C SER A 13 27.86 17.58 3.20
N TRP A 14 27.16 18.67 2.95
CA TRP A 14 25.80 18.86 3.47
C TRP A 14 24.80 18.02 2.67
N LEU A 15 23.83 17.45 3.36
CA LEU A 15 22.71 16.70 2.76
C LEU A 15 21.42 17.48 2.97
N ASP A 16 20.81 17.94 1.90
CA ASP A 16 19.49 18.56 1.89
C ASP A 16 18.45 17.52 1.47
N LEU A 17 17.39 17.38 2.26
CA LEU A 17 16.24 16.57 1.98
C LEU A 17 15.05 17.50 1.75
N GLU A 18 14.28 17.30 0.69
CA GLU A 18 13.13 18.14 0.36
C GLU A 18 12.00 17.36 -0.32
N TYR A 19 10.77 17.68 0.05
CA TYR A 19 9.58 17.26 -0.71
C TYR A 19 9.31 18.27 -1.82
N ASP A 20 8.89 17.77 -2.98
CA ASP A 20 8.38 18.63 -4.05
C ASP A 20 6.84 18.76 -3.97
N VAL A 21 6.28 19.54 -4.89
CA VAL A 21 4.82 19.76 -4.98
C VAL A 21 4.01 18.50 -5.36
N LYS A 22 4.69 17.44 -5.79
CA LYS A 22 4.11 16.14 -6.12
C LYS A 22 4.31 15.08 -5.03
N ASP A 23 4.71 15.50 -3.83
CA ASP A 23 5.01 14.65 -2.68
C ASP A 23 6.16 13.65 -2.89
N PHE A 24 7.05 13.90 -3.84
CA PHE A 24 8.27 13.11 -3.97
C PHE A 24 9.37 13.64 -3.07
N LEU A 25 10.04 12.72 -2.35
CA LEU A 25 11.16 13.02 -1.49
C LEU A 25 12.48 12.93 -2.27
N TYR A 26 13.21 14.03 -2.27
CA TYR A 26 14.50 14.17 -2.93
C TYR A 26 15.62 14.53 -1.98
N PHE A 27 16.84 14.27 -2.40
CA PHE A 27 18.04 14.77 -1.72
C PHE A 27 18.96 15.50 -2.67
N LYS A 28 19.79 16.39 -2.10
CA LYS A 28 20.89 17.10 -2.76
C LYS A 28 22.13 17.03 -1.87
N ILE A 29 23.28 16.78 -2.48
CA ILE A 29 24.58 16.89 -1.80
C ILE A 29 25.20 18.22 -2.22
N ASP A 30 25.57 19.07 -1.24
CA ASP A 30 26.16 20.40 -1.45
C ASP A 30 25.36 21.25 -2.46
N ARG A 31 24.02 21.19 -2.37
CA ARG A 31 23.08 21.92 -3.25
C ARG A 31 23.21 21.60 -4.74
N LYS A 32 23.83 20.46 -5.08
CA LYS A 32 23.97 20.01 -6.47
C LYS A 32 22.68 19.36 -7.00
N LYS A 33 22.82 18.36 -7.86
CA LYS A 33 21.72 17.70 -8.54
C LYS A 33 20.70 17.09 -7.54
N LYS A 34 19.42 17.31 -7.82
CA LYS A 34 18.28 16.71 -7.12
C LYS A 34 18.11 15.25 -7.55
N ILE A 35 18.10 14.32 -6.59
CA ILE A 35 18.01 12.87 -6.81
C ILE A 35 16.96 12.31 -5.85
N PHE A 36 16.25 11.25 -6.23
CA PHE A 36 15.29 10.60 -5.35
C PHE A 36 15.97 9.98 -4.12
N VAL A 37 15.36 10.13 -2.94
CA VAL A 37 15.88 9.57 -1.69
C VAL A 37 15.97 8.04 -1.74
N SER A 38 15.07 7.36 -2.45
CA SER A 38 15.16 5.91 -2.67
C SER A 38 16.51 5.48 -3.25
N THR A 39 17.09 6.28 -4.15
CA THR A 39 18.44 6.02 -4.70
C THR A 39 19.53 6.10 -3.63
N LEU A 40 19.42 7.08 -2.71
CA LEU A 40 20.34 7.20 -1.58
C LEU A 40 20.23 6.00 -0.64
N LEU A 41 19.01 5.60 -0.29
CA LEU A 41 18.76 4.46 0.61
C LEU A 41 19.31 3.17 0.02
N LEU A 42 19.08 2.91 -1.27
CA LEU A 42 19.66 1.75 -1.96
C LEU A 42 21.19 1.79 -1.95
N ALA A 43 21.80 2.97 -2.15
CA ALA A 43 23.25 3.14 -2.08
C ALA A 43 23.82 2.94 -0.66
N LEU A 44 23.02 3.19 0.37
CA LEU A 44 23.36 2.91 1.76
C LEU A 44 23.17 1.44 2.16
N GLY A 45 22.67 0.60 1.25
CA GLY A 45 22.49 -0.83 1.46
C GLY A 45 21.09 -1.28 1.87
N PHE A 46 20.13 -0.37 1.92
CA PHE A 46 18.72 -0.75 2.13
C PHE A 46 18.20 -1.54 0.93
N THR A 47 17.45 -2.58 1.19
CA THR A 47 16.71 -3.32 0.17
C THR A 47 15.39 -2.63 -0.15
N LYS A 48 14.81 -2.92 -1.32
CA LYS A 48 13.48 -2.38 -1.69
C LYS A 48 12.39 -2.74 -0.67
N PRO A 49 12.32 -3.99 -0.14
CA PRO A 49 11.36 -4.33 0.90
C PRO A 49 11.53 -3.50 2.19
N GLU A 50 12.77 -3.29 2.65
CA GLU A 50 13.04 -2.47 3.84
C GLU A 50 12.59 -1.02 3.64
N ILE A 51 12.83 -0.45 2.46
CA ILE A 51 12.36 0.90 2.12
C ILE A 51 10.82 0.93 2.12
N ALA A 52 10.18 -0.11 1.59
CA ALA A 52 8.72 -0.19 1.56
C ALA A 52 8.14 -0.33 2.99
N ASP A 53 8.74 -1.14 3.85
CA ASP A 53 8.33 -1.31 5.25
C ASP A 53 8.43 0.00 6.06
N GLU A 54 9.46 0.82 5.80
CA GLU A 54 9.70 2.04 6.56
C GLU A 54 8.81 3.21 6.10
N PHE A 55 8.57 3.34 4.79
CA PHE A 55 7.91 4.52 4.24
C PHE A 55 6.43 4.34 3.91
N TYR A 56 5.94 3.09 3.81
CA TYR A 56 4.57 2.81 3.40
C TYR A 56 3.87 1.89 4.39
N SER A 57 2.62 2.20 4.68
CA SER A 57 1.74 1.26 5.40
C SER A 57 1.35 0.12 4.47
N ASN A 58 1.51 -1.11 4.94
CA ASN A 58 1.07 -2.30 4.21
C ASN A 58 -0.29 -2.78 4.71
N GLU A 59 -1.04 -3.38 3.81
CA GLU A 59 -2.30 -4.05 4.08
C GLU A 59 -2.20 -5.49 3.57
N GLN A 60 -2.66 -6.44 4.36
CA GLN A 60 -2.70 -7.83 3.97
C GLN A 60 -4.08 -8.19 3.43
N TYR A 61 -4.11 -8.82 2.27
CA TYR A 61 -5.30 -9.32 1.62
C TYR A 61 -5.24 -10.84 1.50
N ASN A 62 -6.31 -11.52 1.92
CA ASN A 62 -6.43 -12.96 1.82
C ASN A 62 -7.65 -13.29 0.95
N PHE A 63 -7.44 -14.06 -0.12
CA PHE A 63 -8.50 -14.47 -1.02
C PHE A 63 -9.34 -15.58 -0.40
N ASP A 64 -10.63 -15.37 -0.31
CA ASP A 64 -11.59 -16.38 0.12
C ASP A 64 -12.21 -17.05 -1.11
N THR A 65 -11.83 -18.29 -1.35
CA THR A 65 -12.29 -19.09 -2.49
C THR A 65 -13.79 -19.41 -2.46
N LYS A 66 -14.45 -19.27 -1.31
CA LYS A 66 -15.90 -19.53 -1.18
C LYS A 66 -16.73 -18.33 -1.61
N THR A 67 -16.28 -17.15 -1.27
CA THR A 67 -17.00 -15.89 -1.57
C THR A 67 -16.43 -15.18 -2.80
N GLU A 68 -15.30 -15.66 -3.34
CA GLU A 68 -14.53 -15.03 -4.43
C GLU A 68 -14.18 -13.56 -4.14
N LYS A 69 -14.00 -13.24 -2.85
CA LYS A 69 -13.68 -11.89 -2.38
C LYS A 69 -12.36 -11.88 -1.60
N TRP A 70 -11.79 -10.70 -1.48
CA TRP A 70 -10.58 -10.47 -0.72
C TRP A 70 -10.92 -10.01 0.69
N LYS A 71 -10.39 -10.72 1.67
CA LYS A 71 -10.51 -10.40 3.08
C LYS A 71 -9.32 -9.57 3.53
N THR A 72 -9.58 -8.44 4.17
CA THR A 72 -8.56 -7.58 4.77
C THR A 72 -9.00 -7.06 6.14
N LYS A 73 -8.06 -6.57 6.94
CA LYS A 73 -8.37 -5.94 8.22
C LYS A 73 -9.04 -4.58 8.01
N PHE A 74 -10.08 -4.32 8.78
CA PHE A 74 -10.72 -3.02 8.80
C PHE A 74 -9.87 -2.01 9.59
N ASN A 75 -9.31 -1.01 8.89
CA ASN A 75 -8.57 0.08 9.53
C ASN A 75 -9.34 1.39 9.38
N PRO A 76 -9.89 1.97 10.47
CA PRO A 76 -10.66 3.22 10.42
C PRO A 76 -9.88 4.42 9.82
N GLU A 77 -8.55 4.41 9.90
CA GLU A 77 -7.73 5.51 9.40
C GLU A 77 -7.75 5.63 7.88
N ASN A 78 -8.01 4.53 7.18
CA ASN A 78 -8.09 4.50 5.72
C ASN A 78 -9.40 5.14 5.20
N TYR A 79 -10.33 5.46 6.10
CA TYR A 79 -11.67 5.96 5.77
C TYR A 79 -11.90 7.44 6.14
N LYS A 80 -10.86 8.26 6.01
CA LYS A 80 -10.95 9.71 6.23
C LYS A 80 -11.66 10.38 5.05
N ALA A 81 -12.96 10.69 5.21
CA ALA A 81 -13.78 11.43 4.23
C ALA A 81 -13.82 10.81 2.81
N LYS A 82 -13.85 9.50 2.71
CA LYS A 82 -13.90 8.77 1.44
C LYS A 82 -15.35 8.48 1.05
N ASN A 83 -15.71 8.75 -0.21
CA ASN A 83 -16.93 8.21 -0.80
C ASN A 83 -16.65 6.76 -1.20
N PHE A 84 -17.51 5.84 -0.82
CA PHE A 84 -17.38 4.44 -1.20
C PHE A 84 -17.91 4.24 -2.62
N SER A 85 -17.06 3.72 -3.49
CA SER A 85 -17.43 3.23 -4.80
C SER A 85 -17.94 1.78 -4.77
N GLU A 86 -17.87 1.12 -3.61
CA GLU A 86 -18.21 -0.27 -3.41
C GLU A 86 -18.83 -0.52 -2.04
N GLU A 87 -19.55 -1.64 -1.91
CA GLU A 87 -20.09 -2.08 -0.62
C GLU A 87 -19.00 -2.72 0.23
N VAL A 88 -18.97 -2.38 1.52
CA VAL A 88 -18.09 -3.03 2.50
C VAL A 88 -18.90 -4.05 3.28
N ILE A 89 -18.45 -5.28 3.25
CA ILE A 89 -19.11 -6.43 3.86
C ILE A 89 -18.28 -6.89 5.06
N ASP A 90 -18.93 -7.13 6.20
CA ASP A 90 -18.27 -7.77 7.34
C ASP A 90 -17.91 -9.21 6.98
N ALA A 91 -16.64 -9.56 7.09
CA ALA A 91 -16.15 -10.90 6.76
C ALA A 91 -16.66 -11.99 7.71
N LYS A 92 -17.17 -11.62 8.90
CA LYS A 92 -17.68 -12.56 9.91
C LYS A 92 -19.16 -12.83 9.75
N THR A 93 -19.96 -11.79 9.52
CA THR A 93 -21.44 -11.89 9.46
C THR A 93 -21.95 -12.03 8.03
N GLY A 94 -21.19 -11.56 7.05
CA GLY A 94 -21.62 -11.47 5.65
C GLY A 94 -22.58 -10.31 5.38
N GLU A 95 -22.83 -9.45 6.37
CA GLU A 95 -23.72 -8.31 6.24
C GLU A 95 -23.01 -7.10 5.63
N VAL A 96 -23.76 -6.32 4.83
CA VAL A 96 -23.26 -5.06 4.27
C VAL A 96 -23.23 -4.01 5.38
N VAL A 97 -22.05 -3.58 5.76
CA VAL A 97 -21.83 -2.58 6.82
C VAL A 97 -21.81 -1.16 6.28
N ILE A 98 -21.35 -1.00 5.03
CA ILE A 98 -21.30 0.28 4.34
C ILE A 98 -21.84 0.07 2.94
N LYS A 99 -22.84 0.85 2.56
CA LYS A 99 -23.47 0.76 1.24
C LYS A 99 -22.74 1.61 0.21
N LEU A 100 -22.92 1.24 -1.05
CA LEU A 100 -22.45 2.02 -2.20
C LEU A 100 -22.94 3.47 -2.09
N GLY A 101 -22.03 4.42 -2.21
CA GLY A 101 -22.33 5.86 -2.17
C GLY A 101 -22.40 6.48 -0.77
N ASP A 102 -22.32 5.67 0.29
CA ASP A 102 -22.28 6.19 1.66
C ASP A 102 -21.02 7.02 1.89
N LYS A 103 -21.18 8.13 2.63
CA LYS A 103 -20.06 8.94 3.11
C LYS A 103 -19.72 8.53 4.53
N ILE A 104 -18.57 7.90 4.70
CA ILE A 104 -18.06 7.61 6.04
C ILE A 104 -16.99 8.62 6.42
N ASN A 105 -17.13 9.17 7.61
CA ASN A 105 -16.06 9.92 8.25
C ASN A 105 -15.29 9.02 9.23
N PHE A 106 -14.13 9.49 9.66
CA PHE A 106 -13.28 8.76 10.60
C PHE A 106 -14.00 8.36 11.90
N LEU A 107 -14.89 9.21 12.42
CA LEU A 107 -15.63 8.94 13.65
C LEU A 107 -16.60 7.75 13.48
N ASN A 108 -17.29 7.68 12.35
CA ASN A 108 -18.19 6.56 12.05
C ASN A 108 -17.41 5.27 11.79
N ALA A 109 -16.28 5.35 11.09
CA ALA A 109 -15.40 4.19 10.90
C ALA A 109 -14.86 3.68 12.25
N LYS A 110 -14.48 4.58 13.15
CA LYS A 110 -14.01 4.20 14.49
C LYS A 110 -15.11 3.57 15.35
N LYS A 111 -16.36 4.02 15.21
CA LYS A 111 -17.52 3.36 15.87
C LYS A 111 -17.70 1.94 15.36
N LEU A 112 -17.69 1.70 14.04
CA LEU A 112 -17.79 0.36 13.45
C LEU A 112 -16.70 -0.58 13.97
N ALA A 113 -15.46 -0.10 14.08
CA ALA A 113 -14.37 -0.88 14.66
C ALA A 113 -14.60 -1.21 16.13
N ASN A 114 -15.11 -0.27 16.92
CA ASN A 114 -15.44 -0.49 18.34
C ASN A 114 -16.64 -1.44 18.52
N ASP A 115 -17.59 -1.41 17.59
CA ASP A 115 -18.78 -2.32 17.56
C ASP A 115 -18.39 -3.74 17.13
N GLY A 116 -17.12 -3.98 16.82
CA GLY A 116 -16.55 -5.31 16.60
C GLY A 116 -16.21 -5.65 15.16
N LEU A 117 -16.31 -4.71 14.21
CA LEU A 117 -15.86 -4.90 12.83
C LEU A 117 -14.33 -4.99 12.79
N LYS A 118 -13.80 -6.19 12.53
CA LYS A 118 -12.35 -6.46 12.48
C LYS A 118 -11.84 -6.70 11.06
N ASP A 119 -12.58 -7.50 10.32
CA ASP A 119 -12.22 -7.93 8.98
C ASP A 119 -13.36 -7.62 8.01
N ILE A 120 -13.02 -7.22 6.82
CA ILE A 120 -13.96 -6.88 5.76
C ILE A 120 -13.67 -7.69 4.51
N LEU A 121 -14.73 -7.92 3.74
CA LEU A 121 -14.62 -8.45 2.38
C LEU A 121 -14.72 -7.31 1.39
N VAL A 122 -13.76 -7.26 0.50
CA VAL A 122 -13.69 -6.27 -0.58
C VAL A 122 -13.67 -6.99 -1.92
N THR A 123 -14.11 -6.29 -2.94
CA THR A 123 -14.09 -6.84 -4.31
C THR A 123 -12.69 -6.76 -4.90
N ARG A 124 -12.50 -7.42 -6.03
CA ARG A 124 -11.25 -7.44 -6.78
C ARG A 124 -10.84 -6.02 -7.24
N GLU A 125 -11.83 -5.23 -7.62
CA GLU A 125 -11.64 -3.86 -8.11
C GLU A 125 -11.04 -2.94 -7.03
N SER A 126 -11.29 -3.23 -5.75
CA SER A 126 -10.70 -2.49 -4.61
C SER A 126 -9.17 -2.60 -4.54
N LEU A 127 -8.58 -3.62 -5.20
CA LEU A 127 -7.14 -3.82 -5.23
C LEU A 127 -6.49 -3.09 -6.41
N PHE A 128 -7.25 -2.61 -7.38
CA PHE A 128 -6.70 -1.93 -8.55
C PHE A 128 -5.99 -0.63 -8.13
N GLY A 129 -4.81 -0.40 -8.72
CA GLY A 129 -3.98 0.75 -8.40
C GLY A 129 -3.19 0.62 -7.09
N LYS A 130 -3.32 -0.50 -6.35
CA LYS A 130 -2.42 -0.83 -5.23
C LYS A 130 -1.15 -1.47 -5.77
N PHE A 131 -0.09 -1.43 -4.97
CA PHE A 131 1.22 -1.93 -5.36
C PHE A 131 1.64 -3.10 -4.47
N LEU A 132 2.29 -4.10 -5.06
CA LEU A 132 2.85 -5.21 -4.33
C LEU A 132 3.94 -4.75 -3.36
N HIS A 133 3.83 -5.17 -2.12
CA HIS A 133 4.78 -4.85 -1.05
C HIS A 133 5.96 -5.83 -1.00
N ARG A 134 5.82 -7.00 -1.65
CA ARG A 134 6.83 -8.07 -1.75
C ARG A 134 6.81 -8.65 -3.16
N ASP A 135 7.88 -9.36 -3.50
CA ASP A 135 7.91 -10.19 -4.71
C ASP A 135 6.92 -11.34 -4.56
N VAL A 136 6.11 -11.58 -5.59
CA VAL A 136 5.11 -12.65 -5.64
C VAL A 136 5.45 -13.59 -6.79
N LYS A 137 5.79 -14.85 -6.48
CA LYS A 137 6.18 -15.86 -7.45
C LYS A 137 4.94 -16.66 -7.90
N VAL A 138 4.54 -16.49 -9.15
CA VAL A 138 3.34 -17.15 -9.73
C VAL A 138 3.68 -18.39 -10.58
N SER A 139 4.93 -18.55 -11.01
CA SER A 139 5.40 -19.77 -11.71
C SER A 139 6.85 -20.07 -11.37
N ASP A 140 7.35 -21.25 -11.80
CA ASP A 140 8.74 -21.66 -11.57
C ASP A 140 9.74 -20.95 -12.50
N ASP A 141 9.27 -20.22 -13.49
CA ASP A 141 10.11 -19.39 -14.34
C ASP A 141 10.58 -18.17 -13.55
N GLU A 142 11.90 -18.03 -13.38
CA GLU A 142 12.49 -16.98 -12.53
C GLU A 142 12.33 -15.57 -13.12
N GLU A 143 12.31 -15.43 -14.46
CA GLU A 143 12.26 -14.11 -15.10
C GLU A 143 10.82 -13.65 -15.37
N GLU A 144 9.96 -14.49 -15.91
CA GLU A 144 8.57 -14.14 -16.26
C GLU A 144 7.54 -14.54 -15.20
N GLY A 145 7.90 -15.43 -14.29
CA GLY A 145 7.02 -16.00 -13.26
C GLY A 145 6.98 -15.24 -11.93
N THR A 146 7.61 -14.06 -11.83
CA THR A 146 7.68 -13.32 -10.56
C THR A 146 7.28 -11.86 -10.73
N PHE A 147 6.19 -11.46 -10.08
CA PHE A 147 5.85 -10.05 -9.93
C PHE A 147 6.71 -9.42 -8.84
N LYS A 148 7.44 -8.37 -9.21
CA LYS A 148 8.36 -7.69 -8.31
C LYS A 148 7.63 -6.71 -7.39
N ILE A 149 8.24 -6.42 -6.24
CA ILE A 149 7.80 -5.33 -5.36
C ILE A 149 7.62 -4.03 -6.14
N GLY A 150 6.52 -3.31 -5.87
CA GLY A 150 6.13 -2.10 -6.58
C GLY A 150 5.39 -2.35 -7.90
N THR A 151 5.05 -3.59 -8.24
CA THR A 151 4.16 -3.88 -9.37
C THR A 151 2.75 -3.43 -9.01
N GLU A 152 2.13 -2.63 -9.88
CA GLU A 152 0.75 -2.17 -9.73
C GLU A 152 -0.23 -3.30 -10.03
N LEU A 153 -1.18 -3.51 -9.12
CA LEU A 153 -2.21 -4.53 -9.26
C LEU A 153 -3.28 -4.08 -10.27
N ASN A 154 -3.52 -4.94 -11.23
CA ASN A 154 -4.60 -4.83 -12.22
C ASN A 154 -5.33 -6.18 -12.34
N ASP A 155 -6.39 -6.21 -13.13
CA ASP A 155 -7.23 -7.40 -13.30
C ASP A 155 -6.41 -8.63 -13.75
N THR A 156 -5.53 -8.45 -14.73
CA THR A 156 -4.71 -9.55 -15.28
C THR A 156 -3.76 -10.14 -14.25
N ILE A 157 -3.06 -9.28 -13.50
CA ILE A 157 -2.09 -9.70 -12.48
C ILE A 157 -2.80 -10.40 -11.33
N ILE A 158 -3.94 -9.86 -10.87
CA ILE A 158 -4.72 -10.49 -9.80
C ILE A 158 -5.23 -11.86 -10.24
N GLN A 159 -5.66 -12.00 -11.50
CA GLN A 159 -6.08 -13.31 -12.02
C GLN A 159 -4.94 -14.32 -12.02
N GLN A 160 -3.75 -13.94 -12.51
CA GLN A 160 -2.57 -14.81 -12.51
C GLN A 160 -2.16 -15.25 -11.10
N ILE A 161 -2.29 -14.35 -10.10
CA ILE A 161 -2.02 -14.66 -8.70
C ILE A 161 -3.02 -15.68 -8.14
N ILE A 162 -4.31 -15.52 -8.46
CA ILE A 162 -5.36 -16.47 -8.06
C ILE A 162 -5.15 -17.82 -8.74
N ASP A 163 -4.86 -17.84 -10.04
CA ASP A 163 -4.62 -19.07 -10.82
C ASP A 163 -3.40 -19.84 -10.32
N ALA A 164 -2.38 -19.12 -9.81
CA ALA A 164 -1.22 -19.70 -9.13
C ALA A 164 -1.52 -20.18 -7.70
N ASN A 165 -2.79 -20.13 -7.25
CA ASN A 165 -3.23 -20.49 -5.89
C ASN A 165 -2.51 -19.73 -4.78
N ILE A 166 -2.13 -18.48 -5.05
CA ILE A 166 -1.55 -17.58 -4.03
C ILE A 166 -2.72 -16.83 -3.38
N LEU A 167 -3.09 -17.28 -2.21
CA LEU A 167 -4.28 -16.79 -1.51
C LEU A 167 -4.01 -15.64 -0.54
N SER A 168 -2.78 -15.13 -0.47
CA SER A 168 -2.39 -14.02 0.43
C SER A 168 -1.45 -13.05 -0.28
N LEU A 169 -1.78 -11.77 -0.20
CA LEU A 169 -1.02 -10.65 -0.73
C LEU A 169 -0.68 -9.65 0.38
#